data_8ed3177e1d8cfdd0fe82d5d32e0d9a5a
#
_entry.id   8ed3177e1d8cfdd0fe82d5d32e0d9a5a
#
_cell.length_a   1.000
_cell.length_b   1.000
_cell.length_c   1.000
_cell.angle_alpha   90.00
_cell.angle_beta   90.00
_cell.angle_gamma   90.00
#
_symmetry.space_group_name_H-M   'P 1'
#
loop_
_entity.id
_entity.type
_entity.pdbx_description
1 polymer ?
#
loop_
_entity_poly.entity_id
_entity_poly.type
_entity_poly.pdbx_seq_one_letter_code
_entity_poly.pdbx_strand_id
1 'polypeptide(L)'
;MREITIVTGFFDIGRDKYAFYSRSVEKYLDYFRFWARIQNQIVVYTTPELAPKVMEIRGEFGLADKTVVIEVEDVFEVEPALYERMAEVELKPDFHQFRANADPEWPDNKANYDYIMLMKYWCLYDAVEKGLATGMLAWLDFGFNHGGKSFSDAADFDYLWQTDLDDKVHLFSLSDPNKIHAGFQLQFLSECLMGAPVILPDSLADDLWNLTKKAMEALVMLDCIDDDQQLLMMSYRERPEIFDVHLSDWFMPMKEYGGQHLKMVEKVEEKRSFLAEIKLKLYFIKRRLLFCKRIYDAAKRYKV
;
A
#
# COMPACT_ATOMS: atom_id res chain seq x y z
N MET A 1 -1.37 17.75 -20.21
CA MET A 1 -1.75 16.80 -19.12
C MET A 1 -2.32 15.55 -19.76
N ARG A 2 -2.03 14.39 -19.22
CA ARG A 2 -2.50 13.06 -19.68
C ARG A 2 -3.55 12.57 -18.70
N GLU A 3 -4.63 11.98 -19.21
CA GLU A 3 -5.63 11.32 -18.39
C GLU A 3 -5.03 10.07 -17.74
N ILE A 4 -5.42 9.81 -16.49
CA ILE A 4 -4.98 8.64 -15.73
C ILE A 4 -6.07 7.57 -15.78
N THR A 5 -5.71 6.34 -16.12
CA THR A 5 -6.54 5.17 -15.80
C THR A 5 -6.22 4.74 -14.37
N ILE A 6 -7.21 4.72 -13.50
CA ILE A 6 -7.04 4.30 -12.10
C ILE A 6 -7.20 2.78 -12.03
N VAL A 7 -6.25 2.11 -11.40
CA VAL A 7 -6.34 0.70 -11.04
C VAL A 7 -6.41 0.60 -9.53
N THR A 8 -7.34 -0.19 -9.03
CA THR A 8 -7.52 -0.44 -7.59
C THR A 8 -7.96 -1.87 -7.36
N GLY A 9 -7.86 -2.34 -6.13
CA GLY A 9 -8.33 -3.68 -5.78
C GLY A 9 -8.76 -3.79 -4.32
N PHE A 10 -9.69 -4.69 -4.07
CA PHE A 10 -10.13 -5.01 -2.73
C PHE A 10 -10.49 -6.50 -2.62
N PHE A 11 -9.76 -7.18 -1.77
CA PHE A 11 -10.00 -8.58 -1.42
C PHE A 11 -10.21 -8.68 0.09
N ASP A 12 -11.29 -9.33 0.51
CA ASP A 12 -11.53 -9.54 1.94
C ASP A 12 -10.63 -10.64 2.48
N ILE A 13 -9.66 -10.24 3.26
CA ILE A 13 -8.73 -11.14 3.95
C ILE A 13 -9.06 -11.27 5.45
N GLY A 14 -10.28 -10.96 5.85
CA GLY A 14 -10.71 -11.04 7.25
C GLY A 14 -10.14 -9.92 8.13
N ARG A 15 -9.93 -8.71 7.57
CA ARG A 15 -9.40 -7.55 8.30
C ARG A 15 -10.27 -7.11 9.48
N ASP A 16 -11.53 -7.48 9.51
CA ASP A 16 -12.46 -7.26 10.63
C ASP A 16 -12.04 -8.01 11.89
N LYS A 17 -11.30 -9.12 11.74
CA LYS A 17 -10.81 -9.99 12.83
C LYS A 17 -9.39 -9.63 13.32
N TYR A 18 -8.72 -8.66 12.67
CA TYR A 18 -7.36 -8.29 13.07
C TYR A 18 -7.37 -7.55 14.42
N ALA A 19 -6.39 -7.86 15.27
CA ALA A 19 -6.21 -7.19 16.56
C ALA A 19 -5.86 -5.71 16.39
N PHE A 20 -5.17 -5.37 15.30
CA PHE A 20 -4.77 -4.00 14.96
C PHE A 20 -5.36 -3.58 13.62
N TYR A 21 -5.84 -2.34 13.54
CA TYR A 21 -6.39 -1.75 12.31
C TYR A 21 -7.56 -2.55 11.71
N SER A 22 -8.43 -3.09 12.58
CA SER A 22 -9.63 -3.82 12.17
C SER A 22 -10.52 -2.97 11.27
N ARG A 23 -10.96 -3.55 10.14
CA ARG A 23 -11.84 -2.89 9.16
C ARG A 23 -12.75 -3.92 8.51
N SER A 24 -14.05 -3.64 8.50
CA SER A 24 -15.02 -4.49 7.80
C SER A 24 -15.09 -4.19 6.30
N VAL A 25 -15.68 -5.11 5.55
CA VAL A 25 -15.97 -4.95 4.12
C VAL A 25 -16.81 -3.68 3.88
N GLU A 26 -17.88 -3.47 4.67
CA GLU A 26 -18.76 -2.30 4.53
C GLU A 26 -17.98 -1.01 4.70
N LYS A 27 -17.06 -0.97 5.65
CA LYS A 27 -16.20 0.21 5.87
C LYS A 27 -15.29 0.50 4.68
N TYR A 28 -14.77 -0.54 4.01
CA TYR A 28 -13.99 -0.35 2.78
C TYR A 28 -14.87 0.13 1.61
N LEU A 29 -16.09 -0.38 1.49
CA LEU A 29 -17.06 0.11 0.49
C LEU A 29 -17.42 1.57 0.73
N ASP A 30 -17.58 2.01 1.98
CA ASP A 30 -17.80 3.41 2.32
C ASP A 30 -16.58 4.29 1.99
N TYR A 31 -15.37 3.79 2.20
CA TYR A 31 -14.15 4.48 1.80
C TYR A 31 -14.07 4.64 0.28
N PHE A 32 -14.40 3.60 -0.47
CA PHE A 32 -14.47 3.66 -1.92
C PHE A 32 -15.53 4.66 -2.39
N ARG A 33 -16.75 4.60 -1.86
CA ARG A 33 -17.84 5.52 -2.20
C ARG A 33 -17.45 6.99 -2.03
N PHE A 34 -16.56 7.30 -1.09
CA PHE A 34 -16.09 8.66 -0.85
C PHE A 34 -15.42 9.29 -2.09
N TRP A 35 -14.59 8.51 -2.80
CA TRP A 35 -13.85 8.98 -3.96
C TRP A 35 -14.33 8.38 -5.31
N ALA A 36 -15.27 7.46 -5.29
CA ALA A 36 -15.76 6.74 -6.46
C ALA A 36 -16.48 7.63 -7.50
N ARG A 37 -16.67 8.92 -7.23
CA ARG A 37 -17.22 9.88 -8.19
C ARG A 37 -16.18 10.49 -9.13
N ILE A 38 -14.91 10.12 -9.00
CA ILE A 38 -13.85 10.56 -9.91
C ILE A 38 -14.17 10.15 -11.35
N GLN A 39 -13.99 11.08 -12.30
CA GLN A 39 -14.47 10.95 -13.68
C GLN A 39 -13.61 10.05 -14.56
N ASN A 40 -12.51 9.54 -14.02
CA ASN A 40 -11.57 8.66 -14.69
C ASN A 40 -12.16 7.27 -14.96
N GLN A 41 -11.65 6.58 -15.96
CA GLN A 41 -11.80 5.14 -16.07
C GLN A 41 -11.17 4.47 -14.84
N ILE A 42 -11.88 3.52 -14.27
CA ILE A 42 -11.38 2.71 -13.14
C ILE A 42 -11.45 1.23 -13.50
N VAL A 43 -10.34 0.53 -13.27
CA VAL A 43 -10.28 -0.93 -13.28
C VAL A 43 -10.20 -1.41 -11.83
N VAL A 44 -11.17 -2.20 -11.40
CA VAL A 44 -11.29 -2.69 -10.02
C VAL A 44 -11.11 -4.20 -9.99
N TYR A 45 -10.12 -4.68 -9.25
CA TYR A 45 -9.93 -6.09 -8.98
C TYR A 45 -10.60 -6.46 -7.66
N THR A 46 -11.50 -7.45 -7.68
CA THR A 46 -12.21 -7.88 -6.47
C THR A 46 -12.80 -9.27 -6.64
N THR A 47 -13.41 -9.82 -5.58
CA THR A 47 -14.09 -11.12 -5.68
C THR A 47 -15.47 -10.98 -6.36
N PRO A 48 -16.01 -12.08 -6.94
CA PRO A 48 -17.34 -12.07 -7.57
C PRO A 48 -18.47 -11.54 -6.66
N GLU A 49 -18.39 -11.79 -5.35
CA GLU A 49 -19.39 -11.34 -4.40
C GLU A 49 -19.40 -9.81 -4.21
N LEU A 50 -18.25 -9.16 -4.40
CA LEU A 50 -18.10 -7.73 -4.20
C LEU A 50 -18.26 -6.93 -5.50
N ALA A 51 -18.07 -7.56 -6.66
CA ALA A 51 -18.17 -6.92 -7.96
C ALA A 51 -19.49 -6.17 -8.18
N PRO A 52 -20.69 -6.72 -7.85
CA PRO A 52 -21.95 -5.98 -7.97
C PRO A 52 -22.01 -4.72 -7.11
N LYS A 53 -21.43 -4.74 -5.89
CA LYS A 53 -21.41 -3.60 -4.98
C LYS A 53 -20.52 -2.46 -5.51
N VAL A 54 -19.40 -2.80 -6.13
CA VAL A 54 -18.52 -1.84 -6.79
C VAL A 54 -19.25 -1.14 -7.94
N MET A 55 -19.92 -1.92 -8.79
CA MET A 55 -20.70 -1.40 -9.92
C MET A 55 -21.88 -0.54 -9.45
N GLU A 56 -22.57 -0.94 -8.37
CA GLU A 56 -23.63 -0.15 -7.75
C GLU A 56 -23.10 1.21 -7.30
N ILE A 57 -22.00 1.25 -6.56
CA ILE A 57 -21.41 2.51 -6.07
C ILE A 57 -21.01 3.44 -7.23
N ARG A 58 -20.40 2.91 -8.28
CA ARG A 58 -20.05 3.73 -9.47
C ARG A 58 -21.32 4.17 -10.22
N GLY A 59 -22.35 3.33 -10.24
CA GLY A 59 -23.66 3.64 -10.83
C GLY A 59 -24.38 4.79 -10.12
N GLU A 60 -24.21 4.96 -8.79
CA GLU A 60 -24.76 6.11 -8.03
C GLU A 60 -24.30 7.46 -8.61
N PHE A 61 -23.13 7.49 -9.27
CA PHE A 61 -22.53 8.69 -9.88
C PHE A 61 -22.65 8.72 -11.41
N GLY A 62 -23.37 7.76 -12.02
CA GLY A 62 -23.52 7.67 -13.47
C GLY A 62 -22.23 7.24 -14.19
N LEU A 63 -21.31 6.52 -13.52
CA LEU A 63 -19.98 6.18 -14.01
C LEU A 63 -19.80 4.66 -14.21
N ALA A 64 -20.88 3.90 -14.31
CA ALA A 64 -20.82 2.46 -14.55
C ALA A 64 -20.11 2.12 -15.87
N ASP A 65 -20.32 2.91 -16.92
CA ASP A 65 -19.69 2.77 -18.24
C ASP A 65 -18.18 3.10 -18.25
N LYS A 66 -17.71 3.80 -17.23
CA LYS A 66 -16.27 4.09 -17.00
C LYS A 66 -15.64 3.15 -15.97
N THR A 67 -16.29 2.04 -15.67
CA THR A 67 -15.81 1.10 -14.65
C THR A 67 -15.73 -0.30 -15.22
N VAL A 68 -14.56 -0.90 -15.10
CA VAL A 68 -14.33 -2.31 -15.42
C VAL A 68 -14.05 -3.03 -14.11
N VAL A 69 -14.80 -4.10 -13.82
CA VAL A 69 -14.55 -4.95 -12.65
C VAL A 69 -14.00 -6.27 -13.14
N ILE A 70 -12.83 -6.65 -12.62
CA ILE A 70 -12.19 -7.94 -12.85
C ILE A 70 -12.45 -8.81 -11.64
N GLU A 71 -13.23 -9.85 -11.85
CA GLU A 71 -13.53 -10.83 -10.82
C GLU A 71 -12.37 -11.82 -10.68
N VAL A 72 -11.85 -11.94 -9.48
CA VAL A 72 -10.79 -12.88 -9.11
C VAL A 72 -11.35 -13.78 -8.00
N GLU A 73 -11.57 -15.04 -8.31
CA GLU A 73 -12.16 -16.02 -7.38
C GLU A 73 -11.31 -16.16 -6.12
N ASP A 74 -10.02 -16.36 -6.30
CA ASP A 74 -9.06 -16.42 -5.22
C ASP A 74 -7.75 -15.74 -5.64
N VAL A 75 -7.45 -14.61 -5.02
CA VAL A 75 -6.24 -13.84 -5.31
C VAL A 75 -4.96 -14.59 -4.92
N PHE A 76 -5.04 -15.52 -3.97
CA PHE A 76 -3.89 -16.30 -3.52
C PHE A 76 -3.46 -17.38 -4.53
N GLU A 77 -4.33 -17.70 -5.51
CA GLU A 77 -4.01 -18.59 -6.62
C GLU A 77 -3.29 -17.90 -7.79
N VAL A 78 -3.05 -16.60 -7.73
CA VAL A 78 -2.29 -15.88 -8.76
C VAL A 78 -0.81 -16.27 -8.74
N GLU A 79 -0.20 -16.33 -7.56
CA GLU A 79 1.18 -16.75 -7.33
C GLU A 79 1.23 -17.73 -6.14
N PRO A 80 0.59 -18.91 -6.23
CA PRO A 80 0.34 -19.78 -5.09
C PRO A 80 1.64 -20.25 -4.42
N ALA A 81 2.67 -20.59 -5.20
CA ALA A 81 3.96 -21.03 -4.66
C ALA A 81 4.68 -19.93 -3.86
N LEU A 82 4.53 -18.67 -4.24
CA LEU A 82 5.07 -17.54 -3.48
C LEU A 82 4.27 -17.33 -2.19
N TYR A 83 2.94 -17.36 -2.27
CA TYR A 83 2.08 -17.21 -1.11
C TYR A 83 2.32 -18.31 -0.06
N GLU A 84 2.42 -19.58 -0.48
CA GLU A 84 2.73 -20.70 0.41
C GLU A 84 4.04 -20.46 1.18
N ARG A 85 5.09 -20.01 0.49
CA ARG A 85 6.37 -19.69 1.13
C ARG A 85 6.28 -18.50 2.08
N MET A 86 5.49 -17.48 1.76
CA MET A 86 5.23 -16.34 2.66
C MET A 86 4.49 -16.82 3.93
N ALA A 87 3.51 -17.69 3.78
CA ALA A 87 2.79 -18.28 4.92
C ALA A 87 3.71 -19.14 5.81
N GLU A 88 4.66 -19.87 5.22
CA GLU A 88 5.69 -20.59 5.98
C GLU A 88 6.58 -19.64 6.79
N VAL A 89 6.96 -18.48 6.21
CA VAL A 89 7.78 -17.46 6.89
C VAL A 89 7.02 -16.86 8.08
N GLU A 90 5.73 -16.57 7.94
CA GLU A 90 4.90 -16.04 9.04
C GLU A 90 4.94 -16.96 10.28
N LEU A 91 5.01 -18.27 10.08
CA LEU A 91 5.05 -19.24 11.17
C LEU A 91 6.41 -19.35 11.87
N LYS A 92 7.47 -18.74 11.32
CA LYS A 92 8.83 -18.84 11.88
C LYS A 92 9.00 -17.90 13.09
N PRO A 93 9.37 -18.43 14.28
CA PRO A 93 9.59 -17.59 15.46
C PRO A 93 10.68 -16.53 15.25
N ASP A 94 11.71 -16.83 14.46
CA ASP A 94 12.85 -15.94 14.23
C ASP A 94 12.46 -14.72 13.37
N PHE A 95 11.48 -14.86 12.47
CA PHE A 95 10.94 -13.73 11.72
C PHE A 95 10.37 -12.66 12.66
N HIS A 96 9.47 -13.04 13.58
CA HIS A 96 8.89 -12.09 14.54
C HIS A 96 9.93 -11.55 15.53
N GLN A 97 10.98 -12.31 15.85
CA GLN A 97 12.05 -11.83 16.75
C GLN A 97 12.98 -10.83 16.07
N PHE A 98 13.16 -10.92 14.76
CA PHE A 98 13.99 -10.01 13.98
C PHE A 98 13.41 -8.58 13.95
N ARG A 99 12.09 -8.43 13.94
CA ARG A 99 11.43 -7.13 13.83
C ARG A 99 11.37 -6.36 15.16
N ALA A 100 11.46 -5.04 15.08
CA ALA A 100 11.26 -4.17 16.23
C ALA A 100 9.83 -4.28 16.79
N ASN A 101 8.83 -4.44 15.91
CA ASN A 101 7.48 -4.87 16.28
C ASN A 101 7.37 -6.38 16.14
N ALA A 102 7.54 -7.09 17.25
CA ALA A 102 7.50 -8.55 17.29
C ALA A 102 6.10 -9.14 17.56
N ASP A 103 5.05 -8.33 17.48
CA ASP A 103 3.68 -8.81 17.67
C ASP A 103 3.21 -9.51 16.40
N PRO A 104 2.96 -10.86 16.41
CA PRO A 104 2.51 -11.58 15.25
C PRO A 104 1.17 -11.10 14.69
N GLU A 105 0.37 -10.39 15.51
CA GLU A 105 -0.92 -9.85 15.09
C GLU A 105 -0.81 -8.50 14.38
N TRP A 106 0.39 -7.94 14.27
CA TRP A 106 0.59 -6.73 13.47
C TRP A 106 0.42 -7.05 11.98
N PRO A 107 -0.30 -6.22 11.18
CA PRO A 107 -0.60 -6.54 9.78
C PRO A 107 0.64 -6.91 8.96
N ASP A 108 1.71 -6.14 9.09
CA ASP A 108 2.97 -6.33 8.33
C ASP A 108 3.79 -7.56 8.81
N ASN A 109 3.21 -8.39 9.65
CA ASN A 109 3.72 -9.69 10.07
C ASN A 109 2.79 -10.83 9.62
N LYS A 110 1.83 -10.55 8.71
CA LYS A 110 0.86 -11.53 8.21
C LYS A 110 1.01 -11.72 6.71
N ALA A 111 1.23 -12.95 6.29
CA ALA A 111 1.47 -13.30 4.89
C ALA A 111 0.31 -12.88 3.98
N ASN A 112 -0.94 -13.05 4.41
CA ASN A 112 -2.10 -12.67 3.62
C ASN A 112 -2.18 -11.16 3.39
N TYR A 113 -1.77 -10.35 4.36
CA TYR A 113 -1.73 -8.90 4.22
C TYR A 113 -0.62 -8.46 3.25
N ASP A 114 0.61 -8.91 3.50
CA ASP A 114 1.77 -8.56 2.67
C ASP A 114 1.62 -9.06 1.23
N TYR A 115 0.98 -10.22 1.04
CA TYR A 115 0.66 -10.73 -0.28
C TYR A 115 -0.32 -9.81 -1.03
N ILE A 116 -1.39 -9.33 -0.38
CA ILE A 116 -2.32 -8.36 -0.99
C ILE A 116 -1.61 -7.04 -1.31
N MET A 117 -0.65 -6.62 -0.49
CA MET A 117 0.15 -5.43 -0.79
C MET A 117 1.03 -5.63 -2.04
N LEU A 118 1.58 -6.82 -2.24
CA LEU A 118 2.29 -7.19 -3.47
C LEU A 118 1.35 -7.21 -4.70
N MET A 119 0.14 -7.76 -4.54
CA MET A 119 -0.83 -7.91 -5.64
C MET A 119 -1.30 -6.57 -6.25
N LYS A 120 -1.08 -5.44 -5.60
CA LYS A 120 -1.30 -4.11 -6.17
C LYS A 120 -0.59 -3.96 -7.53
N TYR A 121 0.64 -4.42 -7.61
CA TYR A 121 1.48 -4.28 -8.79
C TYR A 121 1.15 -5.32 -9.87
N TRP A 122 0.70 -6.49 -9.46
CA TRP A 122 0.11 -7.46 -10.37
C TRP A 122 -1.18 -6.93 -11.03
N CYS A 123 -2.06 -6.28 -10.27
CA CYS A 123 -3.28 -5.67 -10.81
C CYS A 123 -2.96 -4.60 -11.88
N LEU A 124 -1.92 -3.79 -11.68
CA LEU A 124 -1.46 -2.82 -12.69
C LEU A 124 -0.98 -3.53 -13.96
N TYR A 125 -0.12 -4.51 -13.82
CA TYR A 125 0.41 -5.33 -14.91
C TYR A 125 -0.71 -6.04 -15.68
N ASP A 126 -1.59 -6.76 -14.99
CA ASP A 126 -2.68 -7.54 -15.59
C ASP A 126 -3.71 -6.64 -16.31
N ALA A 127 -3.97 -5.43 -15.78
CA ALA A 127 -4.85 -4.47 -16.44
C ALA A 127 -4.27 -3.99 -17.78
N VAL A 128 -2.95 -3.82 -17.88
CA VAL A 128 -2.25 -3.48 -19.13
C VAL A 128 -2.26 -4.66 -20.08
N GLU A 129 -1.90 -5.86 -19.63
CA GLU A 129 -1.89 -7.07 -20.46
C GLU A 129 -3.27 -7.40 -21.08
N LYS A 130 -4.34 -7.10 -20.32
CA LYS A 130 -5.72 -7.25 -20.81
C LYS A 130 -6.19 -6.09 -21.70
N GLY A 131 -5.35 -5.07 -21.93
CA GLY A 131 -5.72 -3.87 -22.69
C GLY A 131 -6.80 -3.02 -22.03
N LEU A 132 -6.98 -3.14 -20.72
CA LEU A 132 -7.97 -2.39 -19.94
C LEU A 132 -7.43 -1.06 -19.42
N ALA A 133 -6.12 -0.91 -19.34
CA ALA A 133 -5.43 0.30 -18.92
C ALA A 133 -4.31 0.63 -19.90
N THR A 134 -4.29 1.86 -20.41
CA THR A 134 -3.30 2.35 -21.37
C THR A 134 -2.85 3.77 -21.04
N GLY A 135 -1.66 4.17 -21.46
CA GLY A 135 -1.09 5.49 -21.21
C GLY A 135 -0.63 5.65 -19.77
N MET A 136 -1.11 6.68 -19.06
CA MET A 136 -0.77 6.86 -17.65
C MET A 136 -1.73 6.11 -16.74
N LEU A 137 -1.18 5.34 -15.82
CA LEU A 137 -1.91 4.61 -14.80
C LEU A 137 -1.62 5.16 -13.42
N ALA A 138 -2.56 4.97 -12.50
CA ALA A 138 -2.29 5.12 -11.08
C ALA A 138 -2.86 3.94 -10.29
N TRP A 139 -2.05 3.35 -9.43
CA TRP A 139 -2.61 2.58 -8.33
C TRP A 139 -3.14 3.54 -7.27
N LEU A 140 -4.38 3.35 -6.88
CA LEU A 140 -5.00 4.04 -5.76
C LEU A 140 -5.65 3.01 -4.84
N ASP A 141 -5.31 3.04 -3.56
CA ASP A 141 -5.90 2.09 -2.62
C ASP A 141 -7.42 2.20 -2.60
N PHE A 142 -8.13 1.08 -2.60
CA PHE A 142 -9.59 1.04 -2.53
C PHE A 142 -10.12 1.80 -1.31
N GLY A 143 -9.40 1.73 -0.20
CA GLY A 143 -9.65 2.47 1.02
C GLY A 143 -9.07 3.88 1.07
N PHE A 144 -8.68 4.48 -0.06
CA PHE A 144 -8.06 5.80 -0.11
C PHE A 144 -8.85 6.85 0.69
N ASN A 145 -8.12 7.79 1.30
CA ASN A 145 -8.68 8.86 2.14
C ASN A 145 -9.48 8.37 3.38
N HIS A 146 -9.63 7.08 3.61
CA HIS A 146 -10.32 6.51 4.76
C HIS A 146 -11.68 7.17 5.09
N GLY A 147 -12.46 7.50 4.06
CA GLY A 147 -13.78 8.10 4.22
C GLY A 147 -13.77 9.56 4.69
N GLY A 148 -12.79 10.34 4.27
CA GLY A 148 -12.72 11.77 4.60
C GLY A 148 -11.69 12.15 5.65
N LYS A 149 -10.73 11.26 5.94
CA LYS A 149 -9.71 11.52 6.96
C LYS A 149 -8.73 12.63 6.59
N SER A 150 -8.44 12.77 5.30
CA SER A 150 -7.46 13.74 4.77
C SER A 150 -8.10 14.77 3.84
N PHE A 151 -9.00 14.37 2.97
CA PHE A 151 -9.83 15.25 2.16
C PHE A 151 -11.24 15.25 2.72
N SER A 152 -11.77 16.44 3.03
CA SER A 152 -13.00 16.58 3.83
C SER A 152 -14.29 16.46 3.02
N ASP A 153 -14.25 16.79 1.73
CA ASP A 153 -15.44 16.86 0.88
C ASP A 153 -15.39 15.82 -0.25
N ALA A 154 -16.31 14.87 -0.20
CA ALA A 154 -16.43 13.87 -1.25
C ALA A 154 -16.80 14.50 -2.61
N ALA A 155 -17.49 15.65 -2.64
CA ALA A 155 -17.86 16.32 -3.88
C ALA A 155 -16.64 16.84 -4.64
N ASP A 156 -15.55 17.16 -3.95
CA ASP A 156 -14.29 17.59 -4.58
C ASP A 156 -13.67 16.48 -5.48
N PHE A 157 -14.07 15.21 -5.29
CA PHE A 157 -13.64 14.08 -6.15
C PHE A 157 -14.41 13.97 -7.47
N ASP A 158 -15.40 14.82 -7.73
CA ASP A 158 -16.09 14.88 -9.01
C ASP A 158 -15.25 15.67 -10.05
N TYR A 159 -14.12 15.09 -10.47
CA TYR A 159 -13.23 15.67 -11.47
C TYR A 159 -12.49 14.57 -12.24
N LEU A 160 -11.92 14.97 -13.39
CA LEU A 160 -11.03 14.12 -14.19
C LEU A 160 -9.59 14.31 -13.74
N TRP A 161 -9.02 13.28 -13.11
CA TRP A 161 -7.62 13.31 -12.69
C TRP A 161 -6.67 13.16 -13.88
N GLN A 162 -5.83 14.15 -14.06
CA GLN A 162 -4.83 14.23 -15.13
C GLN A 162 -3.48 14.62 -14.55
N THR A 163 -2.40 14.18 -15.19
CA THR A 163 -1.04 14.52 -14.78
C THR A 163 -0.17 14.96 -15.95
N ASP A 164 0.90 15.69 -15.67
CA ASP A 164 1.98 16.04 -16.57
C ASP A 164 3.32 15.34 -16.23
N LEU A 165 3.28 14.40 -15.31
CA LEU A 165 4.42 13.57 -14.95
C LEU A 165 5.00 12.85 -16.19
N ASP A 166 6.31 12.61 -16.22
CA ASP A 166 7.01 11.97 -17.34
C ASP A 166 6.82 10.44 -17.37
N ASP A 167 7.54 9.75 -18.28
CA ASP A 167 7.38 8.30 -18.48
C ASP A 167 8.28 7.48 -17.52
N LYS A 168 8.08 7.71 -16.21
CA LYS A 168 8.71 6.95 -15.11
C LYS A 168 7.69 6.39 -14.14
N VAL A 169 8.15 5.52 -13.25
CA VAL A 169 7.38 5.10 -12.08
C VAL A 169 7.55 6.18 -11.01
N HIS A 170 6.48 6.94 -10.74
CA HIS A 170 6.47 7.99 -9.74
C HIS A 170 6.06 7.44 -8.39
N LEU A 171 6.99 7.52 -7.45
CA LEU A 171 6.80 7.17 -6.06
C LEU A 171 6.78 8.42 -5.20
N PHE A 172 6.05 8.37 -4.10
CA PHE A 172 5.95 9.45 -3.15
C PHE A 172 6.53 9.01 -1.81
N SER A 173 7.26 9.92 -1.16
CA SER A 173 8.08 9.56 -0.01
C SER A 173 7.95 10.59 1.11
N LEU A 174 7.86 10.10 2.35
CA LEU A 174 7.86 10.93 3.56
C LEU A 174 9.26 11.47 3.90
N SER A 175 10.31 10.85 3.35
CA SER A 175 11.71 11.21 3.59
C SER A 175 12.57 10.75 2.42
N ASP A 176 13.80 11.26 2.33
CA ASP A 176 14.74 10.87 1.27
C ASP A 176 15.09 9.38 1.37
N PRO A 177 14.67 8.53 0.42
CA PRO A 177 14.90 7.09 0.48
C PRO A 177 16.39 6.73 0.43
N ASN A 178 17.24 7.60 -0.10
CA ASN A 178 18.69 7.37 -0.17
C ASN A 178 19.39 7.50 1.18
N LYS A 179 18.73 8.13 2.17
CA LYS A 179 19.22 8.26 3.55
C LYS A 179 18.81 7.13 4.47
N ILE A 180 17.94 6.23 4.02
CA ILE A 180 17.43 5.11 4.81
C ILE A 180 18.01 3.81 4.28
N HIS A 181 18.60 3.02 5.17
CA HIS A 181 19.07 1.68 4.82
C HIS A 181 17.88 0.71 4.75
N ALA A 182 17.73 0.01 3.63
CA ALA A 182 16.58 -0.90 3.40
C ALA A 182 16.41 -1.95 4.52
N GLY A 183 17.52 -2.47 5.07
CA GLY A 183 17.48 -3.40 6.20
C GLY A 183 16.94 -2.76 7.49
N PHE A 184 17.13 -1.45 7.70
CA PHE A 184 16.50 -0.74 8.82
C PHE A 184 15.01 -0.56 8.60
N GLN A 185 14.58 -0.24 7.39
CA GLN A 185 13.16 -0.16 7.07
C GLN A 185 12.48 -1.49 7.36
N LEU A 186 13.00 -2.60 6.86
CA LEU A 186 12.52 -3.95 7.12
C LEU A 186 12.49 -4.28 8.62
N GLN A 187 13.54 -3.96 9.36
CA GLN A 187 13.67 -4.32 10.78
C GLN A 187 12.80 -3.45 11.69
N PHE A 188 12.67 -2.17 11.39
CA PHE A 188 11.96 -1.20 12.24
C PHE A 188 10.57 -0.87 11.75
N LEU A 189 10.13 -1.41 10.60
CA LEU A 189 8.87 -1.05 9.95
C LEU A 189 8.77 0.49 9.82
N SER A 190 9.84 1.11 9.33
CA SER A 190 9.89 2.55 9.19
C SER A 190 9.29 2.98 7.87
N GLU A 191 8.23 3.78 7.93
CA GLU A 191 7.60 4.36 6.75
C GLU A 191 8.56 5.32 6.03
N CYS A 192 8.76 5.10 4.74
CA CYS A 192 9.54 5.95 3.87
C CYS A 192 8.80 6.22 2.57
N LEU A 193 8.73 5.22 1.69
CA LEU A 193 7.91 5.29 0.48
C LEU A 193 6.45 5.03 0.82
N MET A 194 5.55 5.72 0.15
CA MET A 194 4.11 5.47 0.28
C MET A 194 3.70 4.36 -0.69
N GLY A 195 2.86 3.43 -0.24
CA GLY A 195 2.34 2.36 -1.09
C GLY A 195 1.22 2.81 -2.05
N ALA A 196 0.70 4.03 -1.86
CA ALA A 196 -0.30 4.66 -2.74
C ALA A 196 -0.31 6.19 -2.56
N PRO A 197 -0.55 6.97 -3.66
CA PRO A 197 -0.62 6.47 -5.02
C PRO A 197 0.74 6.06 -5.59
N VAL A 198 0.73 5.21 -6.60
CA VAL A 198 1.88 4.94 -7.49
C VAL A 198 1.42 5.28 -8.90
N ILE A 199 2.13 6.17 -9.60
CA ILE A 199 1.75 6.65 -10.94
C ILE A 199 2.83 6.22 -11.94
N LEU A 200 2.44 5.63 -13.07
CA LEU A 200 3.39 5.11 -14.05
C LEU A 200 2.78 5.04 -15.46
N PRO A 201 3.60 5.04 -16.52
CA PRO A 201 3.10 4.68 -17.85
C PRO A 201 2.86 3.16 -17.95
N ASP A 202 1.95 2.76 -18.81
CA ASP A 202 1.64 1.35 -19.10
C ASP A 202 2.88 0.53 -19.47
N SER A 203 3.82 1.13 -20.20
CA SER A 203 5.08 0.50 -20.62
C SER A 203 6.00 0.05 -19.47
N LEU A 204 5.78 0.52 -18.24
CA LEU A 204 6.56 0.15 -17.05
C LEU A 204 5.79 -0.73 -16.06
N ALA A 205 4.56 -1.14 -16.36
CA ALA A 205 3.75 -1.97 -15.47
C ALA A 205 4.36 -3.37 -15.26
N ASP A 206 4.86 -3.99 -16.33
CA ASP A 206 5.56 -5.28 -16.27
C ASP A 206 6.87 -5.17 -15.48
N ASP A 207 7.67 -4.14 -15.74
CA ASP A 207 8.92 -3.91 -14.98
C ASP A 207 8.64 -3.76 -13.48
N LEU A 208 7.63 -2.98 -13.10
CA LEU A 208 7.27 -2.76 -11.69
C LEU A 208 6.79 -4.05 -11.02
N TRP A 209 5.93 -4.84 -11.71
CA TRP A 209 5.48 -6.13 -11.21
C TRP A 209 6.65 -7.08 -10.99
N ASN A 210 7.52 -7.25 -11.98
CA ASN A 210 8.67 -8.15 -11.89
C ASN A 210 9.65 -7.73 -10.79
N LEU A 211 9.88 -6.43 -10.59
CA LEU A 211 10.75 -5.93 -9.54
C LEU A 211 10.17 -6.16 -8.13
N THR A 212 8.89 -5.88 -7.93
CA THR A 212 8.25 -6.06 -6.62
C THR A 212 8.08 -7.53 -6.26
N LYS A 213 7.76 -8.39 -7.23
CA LYS A 213 7.74 -9.84 -7.05
C LYS A 213 9.13 -10.38 -6.67
N LYS A 214 10.18 -9.99 -7.42
CA LYS A 214 11.57 -10.33 -7.11
C LYS A 214 12.00 -9.86 -5.71
N ALA A 215 11.54 -8.68 -5.29
CA ALA A 215 11.80 -8.16 -3.96
C ALA A 215 11.18 -9.05 -2.87
N MET A 216 9.92 -9.46 -3.03
CA MET A 216 9.27 -10.39 -2.11
C MET A 216 9.95 -11.76 -2.09
N GLU A 217 10.31 -12.31 -3.25
CA GLU A 217 11.08 -13.56 -3.34
C GLU A 217 12.42 -13.47 -2.60
N ALA A 218 13.11 -12.32 -2.69
CA ALA A 218 14.35 -12.09 -1.97
C ALA A 218 14.12 -11.98 -0.46
N LEU A 219 13.05 -11.36 0.00
CA LEU A 219 12.68 -11.33 1.42
C LEU A 219 12.39 -12.74 1.94
N VAL A 220 11.63 -13.53 1.21
CA VAL A 220 11.31 -14.92 1.59
C VAL A 220 12.57 -15.80 1.68
N MET A 221 13.57 -15.58 0.82
CA MET A 221 14.87 -16.26 0.93
C MET A 221 15.63 -15.89 2.22
N LEU A 222 15.32 -14.73 2.82
CA LEU A 222 15.89 -14.28 4.10
C LEU A 222 14.98 -14.61 5.30
N ASP A 223 13.94 -15.46 5.10
CA ASP A 223 12.91 -15.76 6.08
C ASP A 223 12.18 -14.50 6.56
N CYS A 224 11.92 -13.57 5.65
CA CYS A 224 11.21 -12.31 5.90
C CYS A 224 10.04 -12.14 4.90
N ILE A 225 9.06 -11.36 5.30
CA ILE A 225 8.00 -10.80 4.46
C ILE A 225 7.82 -9.34 4.82
N ASP A 226 7.27 -8.51 3.95
CA ASP A 226 6.93 -7.11 4.24
C ASP A 226 5.89 -6.57 3.25
N ASP A 227 5.36 -5.42 3.56
CA ASP A 227 4.36 -4.75 2.74
C ASP A 227 4.95 -4.05 1.50
N ASP A 228 4.11 -3.31 0.79
CA ASP A 228 4.43 -2.60 -0.45
C ASP A 228 5.56 -1.56 -0.30
N GLN A 229 5.70 -0.92 0.86
CA GLN A 229 6.68 0.13 1.08
C GLN A 229 8.11 -0.42 0.98
N GLN A 230 8.35 -1.59 1.57
CA GLN A 230 9.65 -2.26 1.48
C GLN A 230 9.90 -2.79 0.07
N LEU A 231 8.87 -3.35 -0.58
CA LEU A 231 9.00 -3.84 -1.95
C LEU A 231 9.34 -2.72 -2.93
N LEU A 232 8.70 -1.56 -2.81
CA LEU A 232 9.02 -0.37 -3.60
C LEU A 232 10.43 0.14 -3.32
N MET A 233 10.87 0.15 -2.04
CA MET A 233 12.23 0.55 -1.69
C MET A 233 13.28 -0.35 -2.35
N MET A 234 13.07 -1.67 -2.33
CA MET A 234 13.96 -2.63 -2.95
C MET A 234 13.95 -2.49 -4.47
N SER A 235 12.79 -2.30 -5.08
CA SER A 235 12.63 -2.08 -6.52
C SER A 235 13.35 -0.79 -6.98
N TYR A 236 13.17 0.31 -6.25
CA TYR A 236 13.87 1.58 -6.50
C TYR A 236 15.39 1.41 -6.45
N ARG A 237 15.91 0.65 -5.50
CA ARG A 237 17.36 0.41 -5.37
C ARG A 237 17.92 -0.51 -6.44
N GLU A 238 17.13 -1.43 -6.96
CA GLU A 238 17.54 -2.34 -8.02
C GLU A 238 17.62 -1.63 -9.38
N ARG A 239 16.66 -0.74 -9.70
CA ARG A 239 16.58 -0.04 -11.00
C ARG A 239 16.20 1.42 -10.83
N PRO A 240 17.03 2.24 -10.16
CA PRO A 240 16.67 3.64 -9.84
C PRO A 240 16.36 4.51 -11.07
N GLU A 241 16.87 4.14 -12.25
CA GLU A 241 16.72 4.93 -13.49
C GLU A 241 15.27 4.97 -14.02
N ILE A 242 14.44 3.96 -13.69
CA ILE A 242 13.03 3.95 -14.12
C ILE A 242 12.10 4.65 -13.14
N PHE A 243 12.60 5.07 -11.98
CA PHE A 243 11.79 5.71 -10.94
C PHE A 243 12.08 7.21 -10.84
N ASP A 244 11.05 7.96 -10.45
CA ASP A 244 11.17 9.31 -9.92
C ASP A 244 10.51 9.38 -8.55
N VAL A 245 11.22 9.88 -7.52
CA VAL A 245 10.75 9.88 -6.14
C VAL A 245 10.53 11.30 -5.65
N HIS A 246 9.29 11.61 -5.32
CA HIS A 246 8.84 12.92 -4.88
C HIS A 246 8.67 12.96 -3.36
N LEU A 247 9.27 13.95 -2.69
CA LEU A 247 8.99 14.19 -1.28
C LEU A 247 7.58 14.77 -1.14
N SER A 248 6.76 14.15 -0.30
CA SER A 248 5.38 14.54 -0.07
C SER A 248 4.90 14.06 1.32
N ASP A 249 3.64 14.25 1.66
CA ASP A 249 3.00 13.72 2.87
C ASP A 249 1.84 12.80 2.48
N TRP A 250 1.36 11.98 3.41
CA TRP A 250 0.25 11.04 3.21
C TRP A 250 -0.95 11.74 2.53
N PHE A 251 -1.45 11.12 1.45
CA PHE A 251 -2.55 11.55 0.59
C PHE A 251 -2.31 12.83 -0.23
N MET A 252 -1.27 13.63 0.08
CA MET A 252 -0.93 14.87 -0.64
C MET A 252 -0.63 14.66 -2.14
N PRO A 253 -0.01 13.55 -2.58
CA PRO A 253 0.34 13.39 -3.99
C PRO A 253 -0.83 13.57 -4.95
N MET A 254 -2.02 13.11 -4.59
CA MET A 254 -3.21 13.31 -5.44
C MET A 254 -3.54 14.80 -5.62
N LYS A 255 -3.38 15.62 -4.55
CA LYS A 255 -3.56 17.07 -4.61
C LYS A 255 -2.46 17.77 -5.41
N GLU A 256 -1.21 17.37 -5.19
CA GLU A 256 -0.04 17.99 -5.80
C GLU A 256 0.04 17.74 -7.31
N TYR A 257 -0.38 16.56 -7.75
CA TYR A 257 -0.26 16.08 -9.12
C TYR A 257 -1.62 15.89 -9.81
N GLY A 258 -2.41 16.94 -9.91
CA GLY A 258 -3.64 17.00 -10.70
C GLY A 258 -4.92 17.31 -9.92
N GLY A 259 -4.91 17.24 -8.59
CA GLY A 259 -6.06 17.51 -7.73
C GLY A 259 -5.93 18.79 -6.88
N GLN A 260 -5.36 19.87 -7.40
CA GLN A 260 -5.03 21.08 -6.64
C GLN A 260 -6.24 21.71 -5.91
N HIS A 261 -7.45 21.49 -6.43
CA HIS A 261 -8.70 21.96 -5.84
C HIS A 261 -9.14 21.19 -4.59
N LEU A 262 -8.61 19.97 -4.38
CA LEU A 262 -8.97 19.13 -3.24
C LEU A 262 -8.66 19.84 -1.92
N LYS A 263 -9.65 19.88 -1.03
CA LYS A 263 -9.52 20.55 0.28
C LYS A 263 -9.09 19.54 1.34
N MET A 264 -7.92 19.79 1.91
CA MET A 264 -7.43 19.00 3.05
C MET A 264 -8.22 19.32 4.31
N VAL A 265 -8.43 18.30 5.12
CA VAL A 265 -8.88 18.49 6.51
C VAL A 265 -7.82 19.28 7.26
N GLU A 266 -8.19 20.38 7.89
CA GLU A 266 -7.26 21.09 8.77
C GLU A 266 -6.85 20.16 9.92
N LYS A 267 -5.58 19.82 9.96
CA LYS A 267 -5.02 19.06 11.10
C LYS A 267 -5.07 19.97 12.33
N VAL A 268 -6.09 19.83 13.16
CA VAL A 268 -6.05 20.41 14.51
C VAL A 268 -4.98 19.63 15.28
N GLU A 269 -3.85 20.28 15.56
CA GLU A 269 -2.83 19.71 16.45
C GLU A 269 -3.48 19.51 17.85
N GLU A 270 -3.96 18.31 18.12
CA GLU A 270 -4.30 17.93 19.48
C GLU A 270 -3.02 18.00 20.33
N LYS A 271 -2.86 19.08 21.06
CA LYS A 271 -1.77 19.20 22.05
C LYS A 271 -1.93 18.06 23.06
N ARG A 272 -1.12 17.03 22.90
CA ARG A 272 -1.07 15.93 23.87
C ARG A 272 -0.72 16.52 25.25
N SER A 273 -1.38 16.03 26.28
CA SER A 273 -1.01 16.42 27.62
C SER A 273 0.43 16.00 27.92
N PHE A 274 1.15 16.76 28.73
CA PHE A 274 2.53 16.45 29.12
C PHE A 274 2.70 15.00 29.64
N LEU A 275 1.70 14.51 30.39
CA LEU A 275 1.68 13.12 30.85
C LEU A 275 1.54 12.10 29.73
N ALA A 276 0.77 12.41 28.70
CA ALA A 276 0.62 11.55 27.52
C ALA A 276 1.93 11.47 26.71
N GLU A 277 2.65 12.58 26.58
CA GLU A 277 3.97 12.60 25.95
C GLU A 277 5.00 11.77 26.72
N ILE A 278 5.03 11.89 28.04
CA ILE A 278 5.93 11.07 28.89
C ILE A 278 5.59 9.59 28.75
N LYS A 279 4.32 9.20 28.82
CA LYS A 279 3.89 7.82 28.63
C LYS A 279 4.33 7.28 27.27
N LEU A 280 4.18 8.05 26.21
CA LEU A 280 4.59 7.67 24.87
C LEU A 280 6.11 7.50 24.77
N LYS A 281 6.90 8.43 25.32
CA LYS A 281 8.36 8.32 25.37
C LYS A 281 8.81 7.07 26.14
N LEU A 282 8.21 6.79 27.29
CA LEU A 282 8.50 5.59 28.09
C LEU A 282 8.12 4.30 27.33
N TYR A 283 7.00 4.30 26.62
CA TYR A 283 6.60 3.19 25.77
C TYR A 283 7.66 2.89 24.70
N PHE A 284 8.14 3.90 23.96
CA PHE A 284 9.18 3.70 22.95
C PHE A 284 10.53 3.28 23.56
N ILE A 285 10.91 3.83 24.72
CA ILE A 285 12.13 3.38 25.43
C ILE A 285 12.01 1.90 25.79
N LYS A 286 10.89 1.50 26.38
CA LYS A 286 10.64 0.09 26.71
C LYS A 286 10.74 -0.82 25.49
N ARG A 287 10.13 -0.44 24.37
CA ARG A 287 10.21 -1.21 23.12
C ARG A 287 11.65 -1.35 22.62
N ARG A 288 12.41 -0.25 22.62
CA ARG A 288 13.84 -0.28 22.24
C ARG A 288 14.66 -1.20 23.12
N LEU A 289 14.45 -1.16 24.43
CA LEU A 289 15.15 -2.04 25.38
C LEU A 289 14.80 -3.52 25.16
N LEU A 290 13.52 -3.83 24.90
CA LEU A 290 13.10 -5.19 24.57
C LEU A 290 13.72 -5.67 23.26
N PHE A 291 13.80 -4.81 22.26
CA PHE A 291 14.45 -5.12 21.00
C PHE A 291 15.96 -5.39 21.20
N CYS A 292 16.69 -4.52 21.90
CA CYS A 292 18.10 -4.74 22.22
C CYS A 292 18.32 -6.05 22.98
N LYS A 293 17.43 -6.38 23.90
CA LYS A 293 17.50 -7.68 24.62
C LYS A 293 17.34 -8.85 23.66
N ARG A 294 16.37 -8.81 22.72
CA ARG A 294 16.17 -9.88 21.73
C ARG A 294 17.40 -10.06 20.84
N ILE A 295 17.99 -8.95 20.36
CA ILE A 295 19.23 -8.99 19.57
C ILE A 295 20.37 -9.64 20.39
N TYR A 296 20.51 -9.25 21.66
CA TYR A 296 21.51 -9.85 22.53
C TYR A 296 21.28 -11.35 22.73
N ASP A 297 20.04 -11.76 22.99
CA ASP A 297 19.68 -13.15 23.21
C ASP A 297 19.89 -13.99 21.91
N ALA A 298 19.59 -13.42 20.74
CA ALA A 298 19.87 -14.02 19.44
C ALA A 298 21.38 -14.18 19.22
N ALA A 299 22.16 -13.12 19.42
CA ALA A 299 23.62 -13.17 19.29
C ALA A 299 24.24 -14.25 20.19
N LYS A 300 23.78 -14.36 21.43
CA LYS A 300 24.21 -15.41 22.36
C LYS A 300 23.84 -16.81 21.87
N ARG A 301 22.63 -16.98 21.28
CA ARG A 301 22.15 -18.27 20.73
C ARG A 301 23.00 -18.72 19.54
N TYR A 302 23.33 -17.79 18.65
CA TYR A 302 24.12 -18.08 17.46
C TYR A 302 25.64 -17.97 17.67
N LYS A 303 26.08 -17.70 18.92
CA LYS A 303 27.50 -17.57 19.29
C LYS A 303 28.27 -16.52 18.45
N VAL A 304 27.61 -15.42 18.13
CA VAL A 304 28.19 -14.26 17.41
C VAL A 304 28.70 -13.23 18.40
#